data_2079408edcbe34d4d0ce0b2137ac5097
#
_entry.id   2079408edcbe34d4d0ce0b2137ac5097
#
_cell.length_a   1.000
_cell.length_b   1.000
_cell.length_c   1.000
_cell.angle_alpha   90.00
_cell.angle_beta   90.00
_cell.angle_gamma   90.00
#
_symmetry.space_group_name_H-M   'P 1'
#
loop_
_entity.id
_entity.type
_entity.pdbx_description
1 polymer ?
#
loop_
_entity_poly.entity_id
_entity_poly.type
_entity_poly.pdbx_seq_one_letter_code
_entity_poly.pdbx_strand_id
1 'polypeptide(L)'
;MKPTTLVFPIDEQHRILLGRKKRGFGADKYNGFGGKINAGESFRQCAVRELYEESGILVNADDLECVALFDFQFPYDESLTHVGYVYFVRVTDVTPIESDEMEPHWFTLADVPYAHMWEGDRTWLPMLLEGKLLKGPIRFGPDNSHVEDMRLTEVDSIMESELLARIDLYINE
;
A
#
# COMPACT_ATOMS: atom_id res chain seq x y z
N MET A 1 8.72 13.83 -5.02
CA MET A 1 7.77 12.71 -4.96
C MET A 1 8.48 11.47 -4.43
N LYS A 2 7.96 10.84 -3.40
CA LYS A 2 8.66 9.77 -2.67
C LYS A 2 8.21 8.40 -3.20
N PRO A 3 9.12 7.49 -3.57
CA PRO A 3 8.77 6.12 -3.92
C PRO A 3 8.42 5.31 -2.66
N THR A 4 7.29 4.60 -2.70
CA THR A 4 6.75 3.83 -1.59
C THR A 4 6.26 2.46 -2.02
N THR A 5 5.97 1.62 -1.04
CA THR A 5 5.29 0.34 -1.22
C THR A 5 4.11 0.20 -0.29
N LEU A 6 3.15 -0.61 -0.68
CA LEU A 6 2.00 -1.00 0.13
C LEU A 6 1.73 -2.48 -0.09
N VAL A 7 1.62 -3.26 0.98
CA VAL A 7 1.46 -4.72 0.93
C VAL A 7 0.22 -5.14 1.71
N PHE A 8 -0.58 -6.01 1.11
CA PHE A 8 -1.74 -6.63 1.74
C PHE A 8 -1.58 -8.16 1.76
N PRO A 9 -1.26 -8.77 2.90
CA PRO A 9 -1.28 -10.21 3.05
C PRO A 9 -2.71 -10.77 2.96
N ILE A 10 -2.87 -11.89 2.25
CA ILE A 10 -4.13 -12.61 2.12
C ILE A 10 -3.87 -14.05 2.52
N ASP A 11 -4.63 -14.55 3.47
CA ASP A 11 -4.48 -15.92 3.97
C ASP A 11 -5.26 -16.95 3.14
N GLU A 12 -5.11 -18.21 3.50
CA GLU A 12 -5.77 -19.36 2.87
C GLU A 12 -7.30 -19.36 3.05
N GLN A 13 -7.83 -18.60 3.99
CA GLN A 13 -9.26 -18.39 4.21
C GLN A 13 -9.80 -17.16 3.46
N HIS A 14 -8.98 -16.57 2.56
CA HIS A 14 -9.28 -15.35 1.81
C HIS A 14 -9.57 -14.14 2.70
N ARG A 15 -8.95 -14.07 3.90
CA ARG A 15 -8.97 -12.89 4.73
C ARG A 15 -7.80 -11.98 4.36
N ILE A 16 -8.02 -10.69 4.48
CA ILE A 16 -7.00 -9.66 4.27
C ILE A 16 -6.45 -9.18 5.63
N LEU A 17 -5.15 -9.02 5.72
CA LEU A 17 -4.51 -8.42 6.88
C LEU A 17 -4.38 -6.91 6.67
N LEU A 18 -4.91 -6.14 7.61
CA LEU A 18 -4.74 -4.70 7.69
C LEU A 18 -4.11 -4.32 9.03
N GLY A 19 -3.34 -3.24 9.04
CA GLY A 19 -2.80 -2.67 10.26
C GLY A 19 -3.54 -1.39 10.63
N ARG A 20 -3.94 -1.25 11.91
CA ARG A 20 -4.36 0.04 12.45
C ARG A 20 -3.11 0.83 12.79
N LYS A 21 -2.94 1.98 12.15
CA LYS A 21 -1.77 2.82 12.38
C LYS A 21 -1.84 3.50 13.75
N LYS A 22 -0.79 3.35 14.56
CA LYS A 22 -0.76 3.81 15.96
C LYS A 22 -0.33 5.26 16.11
N ARG A 23 0.42 5.82 15.14
CA ARG A 23 1.00 7.16 15.23
C ARG A 23 1.26 7.78 13.85
N GLY A 24 1.46 9.08 13.83
CA GLY A 24 1.83 9.84 12.63
C GLY A 24 0.65 10.11 11.71
N PHE A 25 0.96 10.43 10.48
CA PHE A 25 -0.04 10.73 9.45
C PHE A 25 -0.89 9.50 9.14
N GLY A 26 -2.20 9.64 9.24
CA GLY A 26 -3.15 8.53 9.10
C GLY A 26 -3.32 7.67 10.36
N ALA A 27 -2.90 8.15 11.54
CA ALA A 27 -3.13 7.44 12.81
C ALA A 27 -4.63 7.08 12.97
N ASP A 28 -4.86 5.90 13.57
CA ASP A 28 -6.17 5.26 13.77
C ASP A 28 -6.86 4.74 12.49
N LYS A 29 -6.31 4.99 11.30
CA LYS A 29 -6.79 4.37 10.07
C LYS A 29 -6.18 2.98 9.87
N TYR A 30 -7.00 2.06 9.36
CA TYR A 30 -6.53 0.78 8.85
C TYR A 30 -5.93 0.95 7.46
N ASN A 31 -4.82 0.28 7.20
CA ASN A 31 -4.13 0.30 5.91
C ASN A 31 -3.36 -1.00 5.68
N GLY A 32 -2.84 -1.19 4.47
CA GLY A 32 -1.80 -2.16 4.20
C GLY A 32 -0.48 -1.78 4.89
N PHE A 33 0.51 -2.64 4.78
CA PHE A 33 1.84 -2.47 5.35
C PHE A 33 2.78 -1.91 4.29
N GLY A 34 3.59 -0.93 4.66
CA GLY A 34 4.50 -0.35 3.68
C GLY A 34 5.16 0.94 4.15
N GLY A 35 5.99 1.46 3.31
CA GLY A 35 6.75 2.67 3.60
C GLY A 35 7.62 3.11 2.43
N LYS A 36 8.57 3.98 2.73
CA LYS A 36 9.48 4.55 1.74
C LYS A 36 10.60 3.58 1.40
N ILE A 37 10.96 3.54 0.13
CA ILE A 37 12.13 2.82 -0.33
C ILE A 37 13.42 3.46 0.22
N ASN A 38 14.37 2.63 0.65
CA ASN A 38 15.69 3.07 1.06
C ASN A 38 16.66 3.12 -0.16
N ALA A 39 17.72 3.91 -0.04
CA ALA A 39 18.76 3.97 -1.08
C ALA A 39 19.33 2.56 -1.37
N GLY A 40 19.35 2.17 -2.63
CA GLY A 40 19.84 0.86 -3.07
C GLY A 40 18.87 -0.32 -2.86
N GLU A 41 17.69 -0.07 -2.31
CA GLU A 41 16.66 -1.07 -2.10
C GLU A 41 15.74 -1.17 -3.33
N SER A 42 15.34 -2.36 -3.74
CA SER A 42 14.28 -2.53 -4.72
C SER A 42 12.90 -2.33 -4.09
N PHE A 43 11.86 -2.07 -4.90
CA PHE A 43 10.49 -1.98 -4.37
C PHE A 43 10.06 -3.26 -3.65
N ARG A 44 10.39 -4.42 -4.19
CA ARG A 44 10.07 -5.71 -3.56
C ARG A 44 10.82 -5.92 -2.25
N GLN A 45 12.09 -5.53 -2.17
CA GLN A 45 12.86 -5.56 -0.92
C GLN A 45 12.25 -4.63 0.14
N CYS A 46 11.86 -3.42 -0.25
CA CYS A 46 11.13 -2.49 0.61
C CYS A 46 9.83 -3.12 1.13
N ALA A 47 9.03 -3.68 0.25
CA ALA A 47 7.76 -4.32 0.61
C ALA A 47 7.95 -5.45 1.64
N VAL A 48 8.93 -6.32 1.43
CA VAL A 48 9.28 -7.41 2.37
C VAL A 48 9.75 -6.85 3.71
N ARG A 49 10.63 -5.85 3.70
CA ARG A 49 11.18 -5.23 4.92
C ARG A 49 10.08 -4.55 5.74
N GLU A 50 9.28 -3.70 5.13
CA GLU A 50 8.21 -2.96 5.82
C GLU A 50 7.15 -3.92 6.38
N LEU A 51 6.74 -4.94 5.62
CA LEU A 51 5.81 -5.95 6.12
C LEU A 51 6.35 -6.65 7.37
N TYR A 52 7.63 -7.02 7.36
CA TYR A 52 8.26 -7.66 8.51
C TYR A 52 8.38 -6.72 9.71
N GLU A 53 8.83 -5.49 9.51
CA GLU A 53 8.99 -4.49 10.57
C GLU A 53 7.64 -4.17 11.25
N GLU A 54 6.57 -4.07 10.47
CA GLU A 54 5.26 -3.64 10.95
C GLU A 54 4.36 -4.79 11.45
N SER A 55 4.57 -6.01 10.98
CA SER A 55 3.69 -7.16 11.32
C SER A 55 4.39 -8.43 11.76
N GLY A 56 5.71 -8.50 11.67
CA GLY A 56 6.49 -9.70 11.95
C GLY A 56 6.35 -10.81 10.91
N ILE A 57 5.62 -10.59 9.82
CA ILE A 57 5.43 -11.57 8.75
C ILE A 57 6.58 -11.48 7.75
N LEU A 58 7.30 -12.59 7.57
CA LEU A 58 8.37 -12.71 6.59
C LEU A 58 7.87 -13.45 5.34
N VAL A 59 8.04 -12.82 4.19
CA VAL A 59 7.69 -13.39 2.88
C VAL A 59 8.88 -13.30 1.92
N ASN A 60 8.85 -14.08 0.85
CA ASN A 60 9.82 -13.95 -0.23
C ASN A 60 9.38 -12.85 -1.20
N ALA A 61 10.34 -12.09 -1.71
CA ALA A 61 10.07 -11.04 -2.70
C ALA A 61 9.42 -11.58 -3.98
N ASP A 62 9.73 -12.81 -4.37
CA ASP A 62 9.16 -13.46 -5.56
C ASP A 62 7.69 -13.85 -5.38
N ASP A 63 7.20 -13.97 -4.15
CA ASP A 63 5.80 -14.30 -3.84
C ASP A 63 4.89 -13.05 -3.87
N LEU A 64 5.45 -11.86 -3.97
CA LEU A 64 4.70 -10.62 -4.10
C LEU A 64 4.06 -10.53 -5.48
N GLU A 65 2.77 -10.24 -5.52
CA GLU A 65 2.02 -9.96 -6.74
C GLU A 65 1.77 -8.45 -6.84
N CYS A 66 2.35 -7.80 -7.85
CA CYS A 66 2.15 -6.39 -8.08
C CYS A 66 0.77 -6.14 -8.71
N VAL A 67 -0.12 -5.47 -8.01
CA VAL A 67 -1.52 -5.29 -8.42
C VAL A 67 -1.89 -3.86 -8.77
N ALA A 68 -1.09 -2.88 -8.36
CA ALA A 68 -1.34 -1.49 -8.73
C ALA A 68 -0.08 -0.62 -8.72
N LEU A 69 -0.17 0.49 -9.46
CA LEU A 69 0.76 1.62 -9.39
C LEU A 69 -0.07 2.88 -9.20
N PHE A 70 0.03 3.48 -8.02
CA PHE A 70 -0.71 4.68 -7.66
C PHE A 70 0.20 5.89 -7.45
N ASP A 71 -0.28 7.05 -7.91
CA ASP A 71 0.30 8.36 -7.68
C ASP A 71 -0.61 9.12 -6.71
N PHE A 72 -0.23 9.10 -5.41
CA PHE A 72 -0.96 9.76 -4.34
C PHE A 72 -0.55 11.23 -4.24
N GLN A 73 -1.43 12.11 -4.69
CA GLN A 73 -1.17 13.54 -4.81
C GLN A 73 -1.81 14.31 -3.66
N PHE A 74 -0.99 15.06 -2.94
CA PHE A 74 -1.40 15.96 -1.87
C PHE A 74 -1.00 17.40 -2.22
N PRO A 75 -1.74 18.08 -3.10
CA PRO A 75 -1.35 19.38 -3.64
C PRO A 75 -1.33 20.52 -2.60
N TYR A 76 -1.98 20.31 -1.46
CA TYR A 76 -2.00 21.26 -0.35
C TYR A 76 -0.93 20.98 0.71
N ASP A 77 -0.27 19.83 0.64
CA ASP A 77 0.92 19.46 1.42
C ASP A 77 1.80 18.50 0.59
N GLU A 78 2.65 19.06 -0.25
CA GLU A 78 3.50 18.29 -1.14
C GLU A 78 4.43 17.30 -0.41
N SER A 79 4.71 17.55 0.88
CA SER A 79 5.53 16.64 1.69
C SER A 79 4.91 15.23 1.83
N LEU A 80 3.59 15.12 1.65
CA LEU A 80 2.83 13.87 1.70
C LEU A 80 2.74 13.17 0.35
N THR A 81 3.00 13.89 -0.76
CA THR A 81 2.91 13.33 -2.12
C THR A 81 3.91 12.18 -2.31
N HIS A 82 3.40 11.04 -2.75
CA HIS A 82 4.20 9.84 -2.99
C HIS A 82 3.62 9.01 -4.13
N VAL A 83 4.46 8.14 -4.67
CA VAL A 83 4.08 7.20 -5.73
C VAL A 83 4.56 5.81 -5.34
N GLY A 84 3.78 4.79 -5.62
CA GLY A 84 4.20 3.46 -5.22
C GLY A 84 3.45 2.32 -5.83
N TYR A 85 4.05 1.15 -5.68
CA TYR A 85 3.45 -0.12 -6.04
C TYR A 85 2.67 -0.69 -4.88
N VAL A 86 1.52 -1.28 -5.21
CA VAL A 86 0.70 -2.07 -4.30
C VAL A 86 0.90 -3.55 -4.62
N TYR A 87 1.12 -4.34 -3.58
CA TYR A 87 1.33 -5.78 -3.67
C TYR A 87 0.29 -6.55 -2.86
N PHE A 88 -0.15 -7.68 -3.39
CA PHE A 88 -0.74 -8.76 -2.62
C PHE A 88 0.32 -9.84 -2.38
N VAL A 89 0.21 -10.55 -1.26
CA VAL A 89 1.02 -11.72 -0.97
C VAL A 89 0.17 -12.79 -0.28
N ARG A 90 0.22 -14.01 -0.79
CA ARG A 90 -0.44 -15.16 -0.17
C ARG A 90 0.39 -15.67 0.98
N VAL A 91 -0.23 -15.83 2.15
CA VAL A 91 0.43 -16.33 3.36
C VAL A 91 -0.33 -17.51 3.96
N THR A 92 0.40 -18.41 4.62
CA THR A 92 -0.11 -19.61 5.25
C THR A 92 0.54 -19.77 6.61
N ASP A 93 -0.23 -20.11 7.63
CA ASP A 93 0.26 -20.36 8.99
C ASP A 93 1.09 -19.23 9.59
N VAL A 94 0.72 -17.98 9.32
CA VAL A 94 1.38 -16.80 9.87
C VAL A 94 0.58 -16.23 11.03
N THR A 95 1.29 -15.78 12.07
CA THR A 95 0.73 -15.04 13.20
C THR A 95 1.32 -13.64 13.21
N PRO A 96 0.54 -12.62 12.83
CA PRO A 96 1.04 -11.25 12.86
C PRO A 96 1.30 -10.79 14.29
N ILE A 97 2.30 -9.92 14.44
CA ILE A 97 2.72 -9.35 15.71
C ILE A 97 2.54 -7.83 15.66
N GLU A 98 1.94 -7.29 16.70
CA GLU A 98 1.86 -5.83 16.88
C GLU A 98 3.26 -5.22 17.00
N SER A 99 3.45 -4.09 16.31
CA SER A 99 4.67 -3.29 16.36
C SER A 99 4.40 -1.91 17.00
N ASP A 100 5.43 -1.07 17.11
CA ASP A 100 5.27 0.30 17.59
C ASP A 100 4.45 1.19 16.64
N GLU A 101 4.32 0.77 15.38
CA GLU A 101 3.63 1.55 14.34
C GLU A 101 2.27 0.99 13.96
N MET A 102 2.10 -0.33 14.01
CA MET A 102 0.94 -1.02 13.47
C MET A 102 0.38 -2.07 14.43
N GLU A 103 -0.95 -2.13 14.50
CA GLU A 103 -1.72 -3.18 15.17
C GLU A 103 -2.43 -4.01 14.09
N PRO A 104 -1.94 -5.23 13.76
CA PRO A 104 -2.48 -6.04 12.68
C PRO A 104 -3.79 -6.73 13.06
N HIS A 105 -4.76 -6.74 12.13
CA HIS A 105 -6.02 -7.46 12.26
C HIS A 105 -6.42 -8.13 10.94
N TRP A 106 -6.88 -9.38 11.03
CA TRP A 106 -7.48 -10.10 9.92
C TRP A 106 -8.94 -9.70 9.71
N PHE A 107 -9.33 -9.48 8.46
CA PHE A 107 -10.70 -9.19 8.09
C PHE A 107 -11.15 -10.12 6.97
N THR A 108 -12.41 -10.64 7.07
CA THR A 108 -13.05 -11.20 5.88
C THR A 108 -13.27 -10.09 4.85
N LEU A 109 -13.38 -10.41 3.57
CA LEU A 109 -13.57 -9.38 2.53
C LEU A 109 -14.87 -8.58 2.73
N ALA A 110 -15.89 -9.20 3.36
CA ALA A 110 -17.16 -8.53 3.69
C ALA A 110 -17.02 -7.53 4.86
N ASP A 111 -16.04 -7.73 5.74
CA ASP A 111 -15.87 -6.96 6.97
C ASP A 111 -14.73 -5.92 6.90
N VAL A 112 -14.14 -5.72 5.71
CA VAL A 112 -13.10 -4.70 5.52
C VAL A 112 -13.61 -3.34 5.98
N PRO A 113 -12.90 -2.68 6.91
CA PRO A 113 -13.40 -1.49 7.61
C PRO A 113 -13.20 -0.20 6.78
N TYR A 114 -13.78 -0.12 5.59
CA TYR A 114 -13.60 1.02 4.67
C TYR A 114 -13.94 2.38 5.30
N ALA A 115 -14.88 2.43 6.26
CA ALA A 115 -15.20 3.67 6.97
C ALA A 115 -14.04 4.18 7.85
N HIS A 116 -13.09 3.31 8.20
CA HIS A 116 -11.90 3.59 9.01
C HIS A 116 -10.59 3.46 8.21
N MET A 117 -10.68 3.58 6.90
CA MET A 117 -9.56 3.57 5.96
C MET A 117 -9.47 4.94 5.25
N TRP A 118 -8.47 5.11 4.40
CA TRP A 118 -8.44 6.27 3.51
C TRP A 118 -9.63 6.25 2.58
N GLU A 119 -10.20 7.40 2.29
CA GLU A 119 -11.45 7.50 1.51
C GLU A 119 -11.37 6.78 0.15
N GLY A 120 -10.24 6.88 -0.53
CA GLY A 120 -10.04 6.23 -1.82
C GLY A 120 -10.04 4.71 -1.77
N ASP A 121 -9.69 4.12 -0.63
CA ASP A 121 -9.51 2.67 -0.50
C ASP A 121 -10.81 1.89 -0.77
N ARG A 122 -11.95 2.48 -0.41
CA ARG A 122 -13.28 1.88 -0.69
C ARG A 122 -13.57 1.73 -2.19
N THR A 123 -12.86 2.46 -3.02
CA THR A 123 -13.01 2.40 -4.48
C THR A 123 -12.04 1.41 -5.10
N TRP A 124 -10.74 1.54 -4.82
CA TRP A 124 -9.76 0.74 -5.53
C TRP A 124 -9.48 -0.64 -4.90
N LEU A 125 -9.54 -0.77 -3.56
CA LEU A 125 -9.24 -2.05 -2.92
C LEU A 125 -10.20 -3.17 -3.33
N PRO A 126 -11.53 -2.95 -3.37
CA PRO A 126 -12.47 -3.97 -3.90
C PRO A 126 -12.15 -4.40 -5.32
N MET A 127 -11.75 -3.46 -6.20
CA MET A 127 -11.38 -3.77 -7.58
C MET A 127 -10.14 -4.68 -7.66
N LEU A 128 -9.12 -4.40 -6.84
CA LEU A 128 -7.93 -5.24 -6.75
C LEU A 128 -8.27 -6.63 -6.20
N LEU A 129 -9.15 -6.71 -5.19
CA LEU A 129 -9.60 -7.98 -4.61
C LEU A 129 -10.42 -8.83 -5.58
N GLU A 130 -11.05 -8.20 -6.57
CA GLU A 130 -11.73 -8.87 -7.70
C GLU A 130 -10.74 -9.34 -8.80
N GLY A 131 -9.45 -9.07 -8.66
CA GLY A 131 -8.41 -9.49 -9.61
C GLY A 131 -8.08 -8.46 -10.68
N LYS A 132 -8.56 -7.24 -10.57
CA LYS A 132 -8.17 -6.15 -11.49
C LYS A 132 -6.80 -5.60 -11.14
N LEU A 133 -6.09 -5.11 -12.16
CA LEU A 133 -4.84 -4.39 -12.00
C LEU A 133 -5.09 -2.92 -12.34
N LEU A 134 -4.62 -2.01 -11.49
CA LEU A 134 -4.98 -0.59 -11.59
C LEU A 134 -3.74 0.31 -11.65
N LYS A 135 -3.85 1.39 -12.41
CA LYS A 135 -2.88 2.50 -12.43
C LYS A 135 -3.61 3.83 -12.41
N GLY A 136 -3.02 4.82 -11.77
CA GLY A 136 -3.48 6.18 -11.90
C GLY A 136 -3.29 7.07 -10.69
N PRO A 137 -3.62 8.37 -10.83
CA PRO A 137 -3.55 9.34 -9.77
C PRO A 137 -4.77 9.29 -8.86
N ILE A 138 -4.50 9.53 -7.58
CA ILE A 138 -5.48 9.76 -6.52
C ILE A 138 -5.11 11.10 -5.88
N ARG A 139 -5.96 12.11 -6.06
CA ARG A 139 -5.72 13.47 -5.61
C ARG A 139 -6.55 13.77 -4.36
N PHE A 140 -5.89 14.23 -3.31
CA PHE A 140 -6.51 14.59 -2.05
C PHE A 140 -6.79 16.11 -1.97
N GLY A 141 -7.86 16.45 -1.28
CA GLY A 141 -8.28 17.83 -1.05
C GLY A 141 -7.47 18.52 0.06
N PRO A 142 -7.91 19.76 0.46
CA PRO A 142 -7.18 20.59 1.42
C PRO A 142 -7.03 20.00 2.82
N ASP A 143 -7.86 19.06 3.21
CA ASP A 143 -7.79 18.35 4.49
C ASP A 143 -6.84 17.16 4.47
N ASN A 144 -6.20 16.87 3.33
CA ASN A 144 -5.32 15.74 3.10
C ASN A 144 -5.96 14.37 3.43
N SER A 145 -7.28 14.28 3.38
CA SER A 145 -8.03 13.06 3.72
C SER A 145 -9.14 12.75 2.72
N HIS A 146 -9.87 13.76 2.31
CA HIS A 146 -10.93 13.65 1.31
C HIS A 146 -10.36 13.52 -0.10
N VAL A 147 -10.89 12.61 -0.91
CA VAL A 147 -10.50 12.45 -2.31
C VAL A 147 -11.21 13.48 -3.18
N GLU A 148 -10.47 14.38 -3.77
CA GLU A 148 -10.95 15.42 -4.67
C GLU A 148 -11.10 14.93 -6.11
N ASP A 149 -10.17 14.09 -6.57
CA ASP A 149 -10.18 13.48 -7.91
C ASP A 149 -9.47 12.12 -7.90
N MET A 150 -10.01 11.18 -8.65
CA MET A 150 -9.43 9.84 -8.81
C MET A 150 -9.64 9.34 -10.23
N ARG A 151 -8.53 9.08 -10.94
CA ARG A 151 -8.57 8.61 -12.32
C ARG A 151 -7.81 7.32 -12.49
N LEU A 152 -8.44 6.21 -12.13
CA LEU A 152 -7.85 4.88 -12.20
C LEU A 152 -8.16 4.23 -13.56
N THR A 153 -7.14 3.61 -14.13
CA THR A 153 -7.23 2.83 -15.36
C THR A 153 -6.96 1.37 -15.05
N GLU A 154 -7.85 0.50 -15.48
CA GLU A 154 -7.61 -0.94 -15.48
C GLU A 154 -6.61 -1.29 -16.57
N VAL A 155 -5.59 -2.10 -16.23
CA VAL A 155 -4.51 -2.50 -17.14
C VAL A 155 -4.33 -4.02 -17.12
N ASP A 156 -3.70 -4.58 -18.16
CA ASP A 156 -3.47 -6.02 -18.27
C ASP A 156 -2.24 -6.46 -17.48
N SER A 157 -1.31 -5.56 -17.23
CA SER A 157 -0.08 -5.82 -16.48
C SER A 157 0.49 -4.56 -15.85
N ILE A 158 1.26 -4.74 -14.77
CA ILE A 158 2.03 -3.66 -14.11
C ILE A 158 3.52 -3.93 -14.36
N MET A 159 4.20 -2.95 -14.97
CA MET A 159 5.65 -3.01 -15.18
C MET A 159 6.37 -2.35 -14.00
N GLU A 160 6.96 -3.14 -13.12
CA GLU A 160 7.67 -2.64 -11.93
C GLU A 160 8.94 -1.86 -12.28
N SER A 161 9.43 -1.95 -13.51
CA SER A 161 10.51 -1.09 -14.02
C SER A 161 10.07 0.34 -14.35
N GLU A 162 8.78 0.63 -14.36
CA GLU A 162 8.26 1.97 -14.74
C GLU A 162 8.77 3.07 -13.79
N LEU A 163 8.82 2.80 -12.48
CA LEU A 163 9.37 3.74 -11.51
C LEU A 163 10.89 3.61 -11.32
N LEU A 164 11.50 2.47 -11.65
CA LEU A 164 12.94 2.27 -11.50
C LEU A 164 13.75 3.30 -12.29
N ALA A 165 13.30 3.65 -13.51
CA ALA A 165 13.91 4.68 -14.32
C ALA A 165 13.81 6.11 -13.74
N ARG A 166 13.01 6.29 -12.69
CA ARG A 166 12.77 7.57 -12.02
C ARG A 166 13.32 7.62 -10.59
N ILE A 167 13.76 6.49 -10.03
CA ILE A 167 14.21 6.40 -8.63
C ILE A 167 15.33 7.41 -8.32
N ASP A 168 16.31 7.57 -9.20
CA ASP A 168 17.42 8.51 -9.01
C ASP A 168 16.95 9.97 -8.94
N LEU A 169 15.79 10.28 -9.52
CA LEU A 169 15.18 11.61 -9.45
C LEU A 169 14.45 11.84 -8.11
N TYR A 170 13.97 10.77 -7.48
CA TYR A 170 13.17 10.86 -6.24
C TYR A 170 14.00 10.75 -4.96
N ILE A 171 15.16 10.07 -5.01
CA ILE A 171 16.03 9.88 -3.84
C ILE A 171 16.89 11.10 -3.56
N ASN A 172 17.13 11.93 -4.56
CA ASN A 172 17.97 13.13 -4.47
C ASN A 172 17.19 14.45 -4.18
N GLU A 173 15.87 14.38 -4.01
CA GLU A 173 15.01 15.46 -3.50
C GLU A 173 14.72 15.28 -1.99
#